data_273bb632752ca7589a48e9728f9f8621
#
_entry.id   273bb632752ca7589a48e9728f9f8621
#
_cell.length_a   1.000
_cell.length_b   1.000
_cell.length_c   1.000
_cell.angle_alpha   90.00
_cell.angle_beta   90.00
_cell.angle_gamma   90.00
#
_symmetry.space_group_name_H-M   'P 1'
#
loop_
_entity.id
_entity.type
_entity.pdbx_description
1 polymer ?
#
loop_
_entity_poly.entity_id
_entity_poly.type
_entity_poly.pdbx_seq_one_letter_code
_entity_poly.pdbx_strand_id
1 'polypeptide(L)'
;MEIIHLTDIPSTNDYLLGLHTEQDVVAVSDYQSHGKGMGSNRWESEAGKNLLFSILLHPTWLPVNRQYLLSMAEALALQGTLDAVIPDVTIKWPNDIYWQDKKISGTRIDVNLYGSMLADVVIGTGININQREFHSDAPNPVSLYQITGREYDRNVILHDILSRFEPLLKQLEHGKYADIVSLYHQHLYHRDGMHPYEDDNGTFMAAIDHVEANGMLHLRLSDSTMRRYMFKEVKTK
;
A
#
# COMPACT_ATOMS: atom_id res chain seq x y z
N MET A 1 5.20 16.48 -8.02
CA MET A 1 6.23 16.24 -6.95
C MET A 1 7.60 16.09 -7.60
N GLU A 2 8.67 16.59 -6.96
CA GLU A 2 10.06 16.35 -7.38
C GLU A 2 10.43 14.87 -7.12
N ILE A 3 11.23 14.27 -8.02
CA ILE A 3 11.68 12.88 -7.88
C ILE A 3 13.19 12.85 -7.67
N ILE A 4 13.64 12.31 -6.54
CA ILE A 4 15.03 12.12 -6.16
C ILE A 4 15.43 10.68 -6.50
N HIS A 5 16.37 10.50 -7.41
CA HIS A 5 16.88 9.18 -7.80
C HIS A 5 18.12 8.81 -6.97
N LEU A 6 18.07 7.64 -6.36
CA LEU A 6 19.11 7.08 -5.50
C LEU A 6 19.53 5.70 -6.05
N THR A 7 20.81 5.39 -6.01
CA THR A 7 21.29 4.10 -6.55
C THR A 7 21.18 3.00 -5.51
N ASP A 8 21.82 3.19 -4.34
CA ASP A 8 21.88 2.22 -3.24
C ASP A 8 21.78 2.96 -1.91
N ILE A 9 20.77 2.61 -1.12
CA ILE A 9 20.57 3.19 0.21
C ILE A 9 19.99 2.15 1.17
N PRO A 10 20.07 2.38 2.48
CA PRO A 10 19.41 1.49 3.43
C PRO A 10 17.89 1.42 3.24
N SER A 11 17.20 2.57 3.12
CA SER A 11 15.75 2.67 3.00
C SER A 11 15.35 4.04 2.46
N THR A 12 14.44 4.07 1.48
CA THR A 12 13.86 5.32 0.96
C THR A 12 13.00 6.03 2.02
N ASN A 13 12.32 5.28 2.91
CA ASN A 13 11.58 5.87 4.03
C ASN A 13 12.53 6.60 4.99
N ASP A 14 13.61 5.94 5.43
CA ASP A 14 14.57 6.53 6.36
C ASP A 14 15.26 7.76 5.73
N TYR A 15 15.52 7.72 4.43
CA TYR A 15 16.07 8.86 3.70
C TYR A 15 15.12 10.07 3.77
N LEU A 16 13.83 9.87 3.46
CA LEU A 16 12.85 10.96 3.47
C LEU A 16 12.51 11.45 4.88
N LEU A 17 12.48 10.56 5.88
CA LEU A 17 12.31 10.95 7.29
C LEU A 17 13.47 11.82 7.81
N GLY A 18 14.67 11.69 7.24
CA GLY A 18 15.83 12.53 7.53
C GLY A 18 15.94 13.79 6.66
N LEU A 19 15.06 13.95 5.66
CA LEU A 19 15.11 15.10 4.76
C LEU A 19 14.37 16.29 5.35
N HIS A 20 15.06 17.42 5.48
CA HIS A 20 14.45 18.68 5.91
C HIS A 20 13.96 19.47 4.69
N THR A 21 12.68 19.37 4.39
CA THR A 21 12.02 20.09 3.29
C THR A 21 10.56 20.37 3.66
N GLU A 22 9.99 21.44 3.11
CA GLU A 22 8.57 21.77 3.21
C GLU A 22 7.79 21.34 1.94
N GLN A 23 8.48 20.73 0.98
CA GLN A 23 7.87 20.30 -0.28
C GLN A 23 7.58 18.80 -0.27
N ASP A 24 6.48 18.42 -0.90
CA ASP A 24 6.18 17.03 -1.17
C ASP A 24 7.19 16.49 -2.20
N VAL A 25 7.88 15.41 -1.85
CA VAL A 25 8.94 14.81 -2.68
C VAL A 25 8.81 13.30 -2.76
N VAL A 26 9.36 12.73 -3.83
CA VAL A 26 9.45 11.28 -4.03
C VAL A 26 10.91 10.88 -4.05
N ALA A 27 11.29 9.86 -3.28
CA ALA A 27 12.58 9.20 -3.38
C ALA A 27 12.41 7.82 -4.01
N VAL A 28 13.15 7.52 -5.06
CA VAL A 28 13.18 6.20 -5.71
C VAL A 28 14.60 5.64 -5.66
N SER A 29 14.74 4.34 -5.39
CA SER A 29 16.04 3.68 -5.32
C SER A 29 16.11 2.45 -6.20
N ASP A 30 17.29 2.19 -6.76
CA ASP A 30 17.56 0.95 -7.49
C ASP A 30 17.72 -0.25 -6.56
N TYR A 31 18.20 0.00 -5.33
CA TYR A 31 18.38 -1.05 -4.32
C TYR A 31 18.24 -0.49 -2.90
N GLN A 32 17.66 -1.29 -2.01
CA GLN A 32 17.61 -1.02 -0.58
C GLN A 32 18.26 -2.17 0.21
N SER A 33 19.37 -1.89 0.90
CA SER A 33 20.07 -2.89 1.72
C SER A 33 19.29 -3.30 2.98
N HIS A 34 18.39 -2.45 3.46
CA HIS A 34 17.55 -2.66 4.64
C HIS A 34 16.08 -2.31 4.34
N GLY A 35 15.54 -2.82 3.20
CA GLY A 35 14.14 -2.65 2.84
C GLY A 35 13.21 -3.13 3.97
N LYS A 36 12.29 -2.26 4.40
CA LYS A 36 11.39 -2.51 5.53
C LYS A 36 9.97 -2.77 5.05
N GLY A 37 9.37 -3.86 5.54
CA GLY A 37 7.94 -4.08 5.47
C GLY A 37 7.22 -3.58 6.72
N MET A 38 5.99 -4.01 6.93
CA MET A 38 5.22 -3.69 8.13
C MET A 38 5.76 -4.44 9.36
N GLY A 39 5.92 -3.72 10.48
CA GLY A 39 6.45 -4.26 11.73
C GLY A 39 7.92 -4.66 11.61
N SER A 40 8.25 -5.93 11.86
CA SER A 40 9.61 -6.48 11.78
C SER A 40 9.93 -7.13 10.42
N ASN A 41 8.98 -7.12 9.48
CA ASN A 41 9.17 -7.75 8.18
C ASN A 41 10.19 -6.98 7.32
N ARG A 42 10.91 -7.71 6.48
CA ARG A 42 11.79 -7.14 5.47
C ARG A 42 11.13 -7.20 4.09
N TRP A 43 11.47 -6.24 3.25
CA TRP A 43 11.12 -6.27 1.84
C TRP A 43 12.30 -6.80 1.03
N GLU A 44 12.11 -7.94 0.36
CA GLU A 44 13.10 -8.52 -0.54
C GLU A 44 13.08 -7.79 -1.88
N SER A 45 14.24 -7.43 -2.40
CA SER A 45 14.38 -6.88 -3.74
C SER A 45 15.75 -7.16 -4.32
N GLU A 46 15.78 -7.65 -5.55
CA GLU A 46 16.98 -7.72 -6.37
C GLU A 46 17.30 -6.34 -6.94
N ALA A 47 18.60 -5.97 -6.94
CA ALA A 47 19.05 -4.66 -7.40
C ALA A 47 18.61 -4.37 -8.85
N GLY A 48 17.98 -3.21 -9.07
CA GLY A 48 17.53 -2.77 -10.38
C GLY A 48 16.30 -3.50 -10.95
N LYS A 49 15.68 -4.44 -10.22
CA LYS A 49 14.58 -5.25 -10.73
C LYS A 49 13.20 -4.76 -10.29
N ASN A 50 13.07 -4.25 -9.09
CA ASN A 50 11.81 -3.83 -8.51
C ASN A 50 11.71 -2.30 -8.43
N LEU A 51 10.50 -1.78 -8.29
CA LEU A 51 10.27 -0.38 -8.01
C LEU A 51 10.18 -0.18 -6.49
N LEU A 52 11.15 0.56 -5.95
CA LEU A 52 11.29 0.88 -4.53
C LEU A 52 11.26 2.39 -4.39
N PHE A 53 10.19 2.92 -3.83
CA PHE A 53 10.05 4.38 -3.69
C PHE A 53 9.33 4.76 -2.41
N SER A 54 9.51 6.00 -2.00
CA SER A 54 8.74 6.60 -0.90
C SER A 54 8.29 7.99 -1.30
N ILE A 55 7.12 8.39 -0.79
CA ILE A 55 6.54 9.73 -0.98
C ILE A 55 6.52 10.42 0.37
N LEU A 56 7.15 11.57 0.50
CA LEU A 56 7.00 12.48 1.64
C LEU A 56 5.89 13.47 1.34
N LEU A 57 4.93 13.58 2.25
CA LEU A 57 3.79 14.49 2.18
C LEU A 57 3.72 15.34 3.46
N HIS A 58 3.18 16.54 3.34
CA HIS A 58 2.89 17.45 4.47
C HIS A 58 1.37 17.72 4.58
N PRO A 59 0.54 16.69 4.88
CA PRO A 59 -0.92 16.78 4.85
C PRO A 59 -1.47 17.41 6.13
N THR A 60 -1.04 18.64 6.45
CA THR A 60 -1.44 19.38 7.67
C THR A 60 -2.94 19.64 7.77
N TRP A 61 -3.68 19.47 6.67
CA TRP A 61 -5.13 19.55 6.59
C TRP A 61 -5.83 18.24 7.01
N LEU A 62 -5.11 17.11 7.17
CA LEU A 62 -5.71 15.81 7.47
C LEU A 62 -5.57 15.47 8.96
N PRO A 63 -6.70 15.24 9.68
CA PRO A 63 -6.66 14.78 11.07
C PRO A 63 -6.03 13.37 11.20
N VAL A 64 -5.31 13.14 12.31
CA VAL A 64 -4.61 11.86 12.60
C VAL A 64 -5.53 10.65 12.51
N ASN A 65 -6.77 10.75 12.99
CA ASN A 65 -7.74 9.67 12.94
C ASN A 65 -8.24 9.34 11.52
N ARG A 66 -7.78 10.07 10.52
CA ARG A 66 -8.08 9.83 9.09
C ARG A 66 -6.83 9.52 8.26
N GLN A 67 -5.70 9.28 8.90
CA GLN A 67 -4.44 8.99 8.20
C GLN A 67 -4.54 7.82 7.22
N TYR A 68 -5.40 6.84 7.49
CA TYR A 68 -5.57 5.67 6.64
C TYR A 68 -6.16 6.01 5.26
N LEU A 69 -6.81 7.16 5.10
CA LEU A 69 -7.25 7.64 3.78
C LEU A 69 -6.09 7.86 2.80
N LEU A 70 -4.89 8.18 3.29
CA LEU A 70 -3.68 8.27 2.45
C LEU A 70 -3.26 6.88 1.96
N SER A 71 -3.35 5.84 2.82
CA SER A 71 -3.16 4.44 2.40
C SER A 71 -4.16 4.03 1.33
N MET A 72 -5.44 4.39 1.50
CA MET A 72 -6.48 4.07 0.52
C MET A 72 -6.21 4.74 -0.82
N ALA A 73 -5.83 6.02 -0.82
CA ALA A 73 -5.54 6.76 -2.05
C ALA A 73 -4.33 6.18 -2.79
N GLU A 74 -3.27 5.85 -2.05
CA GLU A 74 -2.07 5.24 -2.63
C GLU A 74 -2.36 3.83 -3.16
N ALA A 75 -3.08 2.99 -2.41
CA ALA A 75 -3.47 1.66 -2.86
C ALA A 75 -4.34 1.69 -4.12
N LEU A 76 -5.23 2.68 -4.26
CA LEU A 76 -6.02 2.90 -5.48
C LEU A 76 -5.15 3.30 -6.67
N ALA A 77 -4.15 4.15 -6.46
CA ALA A 77 -3.21 4.53 -7.53
C ALA A 77 -2.39 3.32 -8.00
N LEU A 78 -1.89 2.51 -7.05
CA LEU A 78 -1.17 1.26 -7.35
C LEU A 78 -2.06 0.26 -8.09
N GLN A 79 -3.25 0.00 -7.57
CA GLN A 79 -4.21 -0.91 -8.18
C GLN A 79 -4.54 -0.49 -9.60
N GLY A 80 -4.90 0.78 -9.83
CA GLY A 80 -5.25 1.28 -11.15
C GLY A 80 -4.09 1.28 -12.16
N THR A 81 -2.84 1.47 -11.69
CA THR A 81 -1.64 1.36 -12.54
C THR A 81 -1.39 -0.09 -12.95
N LEU A 82 -1.44 -1.00 -11.99
CA LEU A 82 -1.18 -2.42 -12.26
C LEU A 82 -2.31 -3.09 -13.05
N ASP A 83 -3.57 -2.72 -12.79
CA ASP A 83 -4.75 -3.24 -13.51
C ASP A 83 -4.78 -2.81 -14.99
N ALA A 84 -4.14 -1.69 -15.33
CA ALA A 84 -3.93 -1.29 -16.72
C ALA A 84 -2.92 -2.18 -17.48
N VAL A 85 -2.12 -2.99 -16.76
CA VAL A 85 -1.08 -3.87 -17.32
C VAL A 85 -1.50 -5.34 -17.27
N ILE A 86 -2.12 -5.76 -16.17
CA ILE A 86 -2.56 -7.13 -15.88
C ILE A 86 -3.97 -7.09 -15.29
N PRO A 87 -4.92 -7.95 -15.71
CA PRO A 87 -6.26 -8.00 -15.09
C PRO A 87 -6.22 -8.59 -13.67
N ASP A 88 -7.33 -8.45 -12.95
CA ASP A 88 -7.58 -9.08 -11.64
C ASP A 88 -6.66 -8.57 -10.50
N VAL A 89 -6.27 -7.30 -10.55
CA VAL A 89 -5.53 -6.65 -9.46
C VAL A 89 -6.49 -6.15 -8.39
N THR A 90 -6.25 -6.53 -7.14
CA THR A 90 -7.08 -6.19 -5.99
C THR A 90 -6.26 -5.62 -4.84
N ILE A 91 -6.93 -4.91 -3.94
CA ILE A 91 -6.31 -4.33 -2.73
C ILE A 91 -6.59 -5.26 -1.55
N LYS A 92 -5.56 -5.86 -1.00
CA LYS A 92 -5.69 -6.66 0.22
C LYS A 92 -5.44 -5.77 1.44
N TRP A 93 -6.50 -5.55 2.22
CA TRP A 93 -6.39 -4.83 3.49
C TRP A 93 -5.31 -5.46 4.39
N PRO A 94 -4.49 -4.65 5.07
CA PRO A 94 -4.57 -3.18 5.11
C PRO A 94 -3.75 -2.43 4.03
N ASN A 95 -2.76 -3.03 3.38
CA ASN A 95 -1.71 -2.27 2.68
C ASN A 95 -1.01 -3.03 1.54
N ASP A 96 -1.58 -4.12 1.07
CA ASP A 96 -0.99 -4.95 0.03
C ASP A 96 -1.78 -4.87 -1.28
N ILE A 97 -1.08 -4.98 -2.41
CA ILE A 97 -1.72 -5.20 -3.70
C ILE A 97 -1.49 -6.65 -4.10
N TYR A 98 -2.58 -7.28 -4.50
CA TYR A 98 -2.61 -8.68 -4.92
C TYR A 98 -2.98 -8.79 -6.39
N TRP A 99 -2.36 -9.74 -7.07
CA TRP A 99 -2.81 -10.30 -8.33
C TRP A 99 -3.29 -11.71 -8.05
N GLN A 100 -4.60 -11.95 -8.24
CA GLN A 100 -5.23 -13.17 -7.73
C GLN A 100 -4.90 -13.37 -6.23
N ASP A 101 -4.31 -14.51 -5.86
CA ASP A 101 -3.92 -14.83 -4.48
C ASP A 101 -2.44 -14.55 -4.17
N LYS A 102 -1.76 -13.74 -5.02
CA LYS A 102 -0.32 -13.47 -4.90
C LYS A 102 -0.04 -12.00 -4.67
N LYS A 103 0.89 -11.72 -3.77
CA LYS A 103 1.31 -10.37 -3.42
C LYS A 103 2.27 -9.79 -4.45
N ILE A 104 1.90 -8.70 -5.11
CA ILE A 104 2.73 -7.97 -6.06
C ILE A 104 3.33 -6.70 -5.46
N SER A 105 2.65 -6.06 -4.50
CA SER A 105 3.12 -4.83 -3.85
C SER A 105 2.77 -4.81 -2.38
N GLY A 106 3.53 -4.04 -1.60
CA GLY A 106 3.25 -3.74 -0.21
C GLY A 106 3.68 -2.33 0.15
N THR A 107 2.89 -1.68 1.01
CA THR A 107 3.08 -0.29 1.43
C THR A 107 3.29 -0.21 2.93
N ARG A 108 4.18 0.69 3.37
CA ARG A 108 4.41 1.07 4.76
C ARG A 108 4.25 2.57 4.90
N ILE A 109 3.52 3.00 5.93
CA ILE A 109 3.36 4.43 6.25
C ILE A 109 4.00 4.72 7.60
N ASP A 110 4.86 5.71 7.62
CA ASP A 110 5.45 6.29 8.82
C ASP A 110 4.93 7.74 8.96
N VAL A 111 4.54 8.14 10.17
CA VAL A 111 3.91 9.46 10.41
C VAL A 111 4.60 10.21 11.53
N ASN A 112 4.77 11.52 11.34
CA ASN A 112 5.10 12.48 12.38
C ASN A 112 3.87 13.35 12.66
N LEU A 113 3.65 13.69 13.94
CA LEU A 113 2.46 14.40 14.38
C LEU A 113 2.81 15.80 14.89
N TYR A 114 1.92 16.76 14.62
CA TYR A 114 1.90 18.05 15.28
C TYR A 114 0.52 18.26 15.94
N GLY A 115 0.45 18.07 17.25
CA GLY A 115 -0.81 18.03 17.98
C GLY A 115 -1.72 16.90 17.51
N SER A 116 -2.92 17.23 17.04
CA SER A 116 -3.92 16.28 16.51
C SER A 116 -3.91 16.15 14.99
N MET A 117 -2.96 16.81 14.33
CA MET A 117 -2.83 16.82 12.87
C MET A 117 -1.59 16.05 12.43
N LEU A 118 -1.59 15.56 11.20
CA LEU A 118 -0.41 15.03 10.57
C LEU A 118 0.54 16.17 10.22
N ALA A 119 1.83 16.04 10.58
CA ALA A 119 2.87 16.96 10.14
C ALA A 119 3.49 16.40 8.86
N ASP A 120 4.25 15.31 9.00
CA ASP A 120 4.88 14.64 7.89
C ASP A 120 4.36 13.21 7.79
N VAL A 121 4.18 12.74 6.56
CA VAL A 121 3.81 11.36 6.26
C VAL A 121 4.74 10.82 5.19
N VAL A 122 5.42 9.71 5.48
CA VAL A 122 6.24 8.99 4.50
C VAL A 122 5.53 7.69 4.12
N ILE A 123 5.14 7.59 2.86
CA ILE A 123 4.51 6.41 2.26
C ILE A 123 5.57 5.66 1.48
N GLY A 124 6.06 4.54 1.99
CA GLY A 124 7.07 3.71 1.33
C GLY A 124 6.44 2.49 0.67
N THR A 125 6.72 2.30 -0.60
CA THR A 125 6.12 1.27 -1.42
C THR A 125 7.18 0.44 -2.14
N GLY A 126 7.02 -0.89 -2.09
CA GLY A 126 7.75 -1.84 -2.89
C GLY A 126 6.82 -2.54 -3.87
N ILE A 127 7.20 -2.58 -5.15
CA ILE A 127 6.46 -3.28 -6.20
C ILE A 127 7.38 -4.26 -6.91
N ASN A 128 6.97 -5.51 -6.99
CA ASN A 128 7.69 -6.55 -7.71
C ASN A 128 7.47 -6.39 -9.22
N ILE A 129 8.47 -5.89 -9.93
CA ILE A 129 8.37 -5.58 -11.37
C ILE A 129 9.06 -6.66 -12.21
N ASN A 130 10.40 -6.68 -12.22
CA ASN A 130 11.20 -7.50 -13.10
C ASN A 130 11.94 -8.63 -12.38
N GLN A 131 11.74 -8.81 -11.07
CA GLN A 131 12.35 -9.89 -10.31
C GLN A 131 11.81 -11.25 -10.77
N ARG A 132 12.72 -12.20 -10.99
CA ARG A 132 12.37 -13.52 -11.54
C ARG A 132 12.17 -14.57 -10.45
N GLU A 133 12.91 -14.48 -9.37
CA GLU A 133 12.91 -15.45 -8.26
C GLU A 133 12.83 -14.73 -6.93
N PHE A 134 12.12 -15.32 -5.96
CA PHE A 134 12.01 -14.83 -4.60
C PHE A 134 12.58 -15.89 -3.66
N HIS A 135 13.37 -15.45 -2.67
CA HIS A 135 14.10 -16.33 -1.76
C HIS A 135 13.72 -16.13 -0.29
N SER A 136 12.94 -15.10 0.03
CA SER A 136 12.46 -14.83 1.39
C SER A 136 11.26 -15.70 1.75
N ASP A 137 10.94 -15.74 3.05
CA ASP A 137 9.73 -16.40 3.58
C ASP A 137 8.46 -15.60 3.35
N ALA A 138 8.47 -14.60 2.45
CA ALA A 138 7.29 -13.82 2.12
C ALA A 138 6.22 -14.74 1.50
N PRO A 139 4.98 -14.72 2.00
CA PRO A 139 3.95 -15.58 1.45
C PRO A 139 3.54 -15.11 0.05
N ASN A 140 3.57 -16.04 -0.90
CA ASN A 140 3.01 -15.88 -2.24
C ASN A 140 3.46 -14.62 -3.02
N PRO A 141 4.77 -14.25 -3.05
CA PRO A 141 5.20 -13.11 -3.85
C PRO A 141 5.08 -13.40 -5.34
N VAL A 142 4.78 -12.37 -6.12
CA VAL A 142 4.77 -12.44 -7.59
C VAL A 142 5.25 -11.12 -8.17
N SER A 143 5.88 -11.15 -9.35
CA SER A 143 6.27 -9.97 -10.11
C SER A 143 5.50 -9.83 -11.41
N LEU A 144 5.46 -8.63 -11.99
CA LEU A 144 4.91 -8.41 -13.34
C LEU A 144 5.61 -9.30 -14.37
N TYR A 145 6.94 -9.47 -14.24
CA TYR A 145 7.69 -10.35 -15.13
C TYR A 145 7.20 -11.81 -15.05
N GLN A 146 6.98 -12.35 -13.86
CA GLN A 146 6.49 -13.73 -13.70
C GLN A 146 5.08 -13.93 -14.27
N ILE A 147 4.25 -12.88 -14.24
CA ILE A 147 2.88 -12.94 -14.77
C ILE A 147 2.87 -12.85 -16.30
N THR A 148 3.67 -11.94 -16.86
CA THR A 148 3.56 -11.54 -18.27
C THR A 148 4.67 -12.06 -19.18
N GLY A 149 5.81 -12.47 -18.60
CA GLY A 149 7.04 -12.83 -19.32
C GLY A 149 7.78 -11.63 -19.94
N ARG A 150 7.43 -10.39 -19.56
CA ARG A 150 8.00 -9.16 -20.13
C ARG A 150 8.70 -8.33 -19.07
N GLU A 151 9.75 -7.61 -19.45
CA GLU A 151 10.35 -6.57 -18.61
C GLU A 151 9.62 -5.24 -18.82
N TYR A 152 9.54 -4.47 -17.74
CA TYR A 152 8.88 -3.16 -17.69
C TYR A 152 9.85 -2.08 -17.25
N ASP A 153 9.70 -0.89 -17.81
CA ASP A 153 10.40 0.31 -17.33
C ASP A 153 9.76 0.77 -16.01
N ARG A 154 10.55 0.70 -14.93
CA ARG A 154 10.12 1.07 -13.57
C ARG A 154 9.75 2.55 -13.47
N ASN A 155 10.42 3.41 -14.22
CA ASN A 155 10.12 4.86 -14.22
C ASN A 155 8.77 5.14 -14.87
N VAL A 156 8.41 4.45 -15.94
CA VAL A 156 7.08 4.58 -16.57
C VAL A 156 6.00 4.21 -15.60
N ILE A 157 6.18 3.10 -14.84
CA ILE A 157 5.23 2.67 -13.81
C ILE A 157 5.15 3.69 -12.68
N LEU A 158 6.29 4.22 -12.20
CA LEU A 158 6.30 5.25 -11.16
C LEU A 158 5.51 6.49 -11.58
N HIS A 159 5.77 6.99 -12.80
CA HIS A 159 5.05 8.16 -13.31
C HIS A 159 3.54 7.93 -13.44
N ASP A 160 3.10 6.74 -13.86
CA ASP A 160 1.67 6.42 -13.93
C ASP A 160 1.05 6.38 -12.52
N ILE A 161 1.73 5.78 -11.54
CA ILE A 161 1.29 5.78 -10.13
C ILE A 161 1.11 7.21 -9.62
N LEU A 162 2.12 8.06 -9.80
CA LEU A 162 2.06 9.45 -9.31
C LEU A 162 0.96 10.24 -10.02
N SER A 163 0.75 10.03 -11.32
CA SER A 163 -0.31 10.68 -12.10
C SER A 163 -1.72 10.31 -11.62
N ARG A 164 -1.90 9.10 -11.07
CA ARG A 164 -3.16 8.64 -10.48
C ARG A 164 -3.30 9.06 -9.01
N PHE A 165 -2.19 9.10 -8.28
CA PHE A 165 -2.18 9.44 -6.86
C PHE A 165 -2.47 10.92 -6.60
N GLU A 166 -1.87 11.83 -7.36
CA GLU A 166 -2.04 13.27 -7.17
C GLU A 166 -3.52 13.75 -7.24
N PRO A 167 -4.36 13.30 -8.18
CA PRO A 167 -5.78 13.64 -8.18
C PRO A 167 -6.54 13.10 -6.95
N LEU A 168 -6.19 11.90 -6.46
CA LEU A 168 -6.80 11.32 -5.26
C LEU A 168 -6.40 12.10 -4.01
N LEU A 169 -5.13 12.51 -3.91
CA LEU A 169 -4.66 13.37 -2.83
C LEU A 169 -5.42 14.72 -2.79
N LYS A 170 -5.61 15.36 -3.96
CA LYS A 170 -6.43 16.57 -4.07
C LYS A 170 -7.89 16.36 -3.66
N GLN A 171 -8.47 15.20 -3.96
CA GLN A 171 -9.83 14.88 -3.49
C GLN A 171 -9.88 14.80 -1.96
N LEU A 172 -8.87 14.19 -1.31
CA LEU A 172 -8.77 14.15 0.14
C LEU A 172 -8.62 15.56 0.74
N GLU A 173 -7.77 16.39 0.16
CA GLU A 173 -7.60 17.79 0.59
C GLU A 173 -8.92 18.58 0.53
N HIS A 174 -9.77 18.31 -0.47
CA HIS A 174 -11.10 18.89 -0.60
C HIS A 174 -12.19 18.17 0.23
N GLY A 175 -11.81 17.25 1.11
CA GLY A 175 -12.76 16.56 2.01
C GLY A 175 -13.63 15.49 1.36
N LYS A 176 -13.33 15.04 0.13
CA LYS A 176 -14.09 14.00 -0.58
C LYS A 176 -13.75 12.59 -0.08
N TYR A 177 -13.79 12.40 1.23
CA TYR A 177 -13.39 11.14 1.87
C TYR A 177 -14.27 9.95 1.50
N ALA A 178 -15.58 10.18 1.39
CA ALA A 178 -16.54 9.12 1.07
C ALA A 178 -16.31 8.53 -0.32
N ASP A 179 -15.89 9.34 -1.29
CA ASP A 179 -15.59 8.89 -2.66
C ASP A 179 -14.38 7.95 -2.66
N ILE A 180 -13.32 8.30 -1.93
CA ILE A 180 -12.11 7.47 -1.78
C ILE A 180 -12.44 6.14 -1.09
N VAL A 181 -13.18 6.18 0.02
CA VAL A 181 -13.61 4.97 0.75
C VAL A 181 -14.46 4.07 -0.14
N SER A 182 -15.43 4.65 -0.86
CA SER A 182 -16.29 3.89 -1.77
C SER A 182 -15.51 3.22 -2.89
N LEU A 183 -14.57 3.95 -3.50
CA LEU A 183 -13.73 3.41 -4.57
C LEU A 183 -12.79 2.30 -4.04
N TYR A 184 -12.20 2.51 -2.87
CA TYR A 184 -11.35 1.50 -2.20
C TYR A 184 -12.12 0.18 -1.97
N HIS A 185 -13.36 0.25 -1.48
CA HIS A 185 -14.19 -0.93 -1.26
C HIS A 185 -14.48 -1.71 -2.55
N GLN A 186 -14.59 -1.04 -3.70
CA GLN A 186 -14.86 -1.69 -4.98
C GLN A 186 -13.70 -2.59 -5.45
N HIS A 187 -12.47 -2.32 -5.00
CA HIS A 187 -11.26 -3.02 -5.39
C HIS A 187 -10.70 -3.94 -4.31
N LEU A 188 -11.44 -4.17 -3.20
CA LEU A 188 -10.96 -5.05 -2.13
C LEU A 188 -10.83 -6.50 -2.57
N TYR A 189 -9.71 -7.11 -2.21
CA TYR A 189 -9.51 -8.56 -2.25
C TYR A 189 -10.51 -9.24 -1.31
N HIS A 190 -11.14 -10.32 -1.74
CA HIS A 190 -12.22 -10.99 -0.99
C HIS A 190 -13.42 -10.08 -0.68
N ARG A 191 -13.68 -9.11 -1.56
CA ARG A 191 -14.82 -8.19 -1.40
C ARG A 191 -16.15 -8.92 -1.29
N ASP A 192 -16.34 -9.93 -2.13
CA ASP A 192 -17.62 -10.64 -2.25
C ASP A 192 -17.53 -12.04 -1.63
N GLY A 193 -18.59 -12.45 -0.92
CA GLY A 193 -18.70 -13.78 -0.35
C GLY A 193 -18.11 -13.92 1.04
N MET A 194 -18.09 -15.16 1.51
CA MET A 194 -17.56 -15.56 2.83
C MET A 194 -16.18 -16.17 2.63
N HIS A 195 -15.17 -15.64 3.34
CA HIS A 195 -13.79 -16.08 3.26
C HIS A 195 -13.25 -16.47 4.63
N PRO A 196 -12.23 -17.33 4.69
CA PRO A 196 -11.62 -17.73 5.95
C PRO A 196 -10.70 -16.62 6.49
N TYR A 197 -10.91 -16.28 7.76
CA TYR A 197 -10.08 -15.38 8.55
C TYR A 197 -9.60 -16.07 9.82
N GLU A 198 -8.52 -15.58 10.41
CA GLU A 198 -7.97 -16.04 11.67
C GLU A 198 -7.68 -14.86 12.58
N ASP A 199 -8.19 -14.93 13.83
CA ASP A 199 -7.85 -14.04 14.94
C ASP A 199 -7.27 -14.86 16.13
N ASP A 200 -7.05 -14.23 17.27
CA ASP A 200 -6.53 -14.89 18.47
C ASP A 200 -7.46 -16.01 19.01
N ASN A 201 -8.72 -16.05 18.59
CA ASN A 201 -9.71 -17.07 18.98
C ASN A 201 -9.80 -18.22 17.95
N GLY A 202 -9.05 -18.15 16.85
CA GLY A 202 -9.00 -19.19 15.83
C GLY A 202 -9.57 -18.77 14.48
N THR A 203 -9.79 -19.76 13.61
CA THR A 203 -10.28 -19.55 12.24
C THR A 203 -11.81 -19.44 12.20
N PHE A 204 -12.33 -18.51 11.39
CA PHE A 204 -13.76 -18.31 11.19
C PHE A 204 -14.05 -17.86 9.76
N MET A 205 -15.31 -18.01 9.31
CA MET A 205 -15.76 -17.52 8.01
C MET A 205 -16.47 -16.18 8.18
N ALA A 206 -16.10 -15.21 7.34
CA ALA A 206 -16.72 -13.88 7.33
C ALA A 206 -16.68 -13.23 5.95
N ALA A 207 -17.57 -12.27 5.73
CA ALA A 207 -17.55 -11.38 4.58
C ALA A 207 -17.05 -10.00 5.04
N ILE A 208 -16.33 -9.29 4.16
CA ILE A 208 -16.01 -7.88 4.40
C ILE A 208 -17.33 -7.09 4.32
N ASP A 209 -17.64 -6.35 5.39
CA ASP A 209 -18.74 -5.40 5.37
C ASP A 209 -18.24 -4.04 4.89
N HIS A 210 -17.27 -3.46 5.58
CA HIS A 210 -16.61 -2.22 5.15
C HIS A 210 -15.27 -2.02 5.87
N VAL A 211 -14.51 -1.02 5.41
CA VAL A 211 -13.31 -0.47 6.08
C VAL A 211 -13.55 0.99 6.38
N GLU A 212 -13.38 1.42 7.61
CA GLU A 212 -13.54 2.80 8.02
C GLU A 212 -12.39 3.71 7.55
N ALA A 213 -12.58 5.02 7.56
CA ALA A 213 -11.56 6.02 7.22
C ALA A 213 -10.31 6.00 8.15
N ASN A 214 -10.42 5.39 9.33
CA ASN A 214 -9.33 5.15 10.27
C ASN A 214 -8.60 3.82 10.02
N GLY A 215 -9.08 3.01 9.06
CA GLY A 215 -8.52 1.70 8.70
C GLY A 215 -9.13 0.51 9.41
N MET A 216 -10.14 0.70 10.29
CA MET A 216 -10.81 -0.41 10.96
C MET A 216 -11.59 -1.26 9.96
N LEU A 217 -11.29 -2.56 9.93
CA LEU A 217 -11.97 -3.55 9.10
C LEU A 217 -13.19 -4.10 9.86
N HIS A 218 -14.34 -4.06 9.22
CA HIS A 218 -15.57 -4.68 9.71
C HIS A 218 -15.85 -5.96 8.95
N LEU A 219 -15.95 -7.06 9.67
CA LEU A 219 -16.27 -8.39 9.15
C LEU A 219 -17.64 -8.84 9.66
N ARG A 220 -18.49 -9.32 8.76
CA ARG A 220 -19.80 -9.85 9.05
C ARG A 220 -19.77 -11.37 8.97
N LEU A 221 -20.11 -12.04 10.09
CA LEU A 221 -20.18 -13.49 10.20
C LEU A 221 -21.47 -14.03 9.57
N SER A 222 -21.56 -15.36 9.43
CA SER A 222 -22.73 -16.04 8.85
C SER A 222 -24.02 -15.87 9.69
N ASP A 223 -23.90 -15.65 10.98
CA ASP A 223 -25.00 -15.35 11.91
C ASP A 223 -25.35 -13.85 11.97
N SER A 224 -24.81 -13.04 11.06
CA SER A 224 -24.94 -11.58 11.00
C SER A 224 -24.23 -10.81 12.13
N THR A 225 -23.48 -11.48 12.99
CA THR A 225 -22.64 -10.81 14.01
C THR A 225 -21.54 -10.02 13.33
N MET A 226 -21.27 -8.81 13.83
CA MET A 226 -20.19 -7.95 13.34
C MET A 226 -18.97 -8.06 14.25
N ARG A 227 -17.80 -8.28 13.64
CA ARG A 227 -16.49 -8.18 14.29
C ARG A 227 -15.70 -7.03 13.70
N ARG A 228 -14.87 -6.36 14.53
CA ARG A 228 -14.07 -5.21 14.15
C ARG A 228 -12.62 -5.50 14.45
N TYR A 229 -11.74 -5.10 13.52
CA TYR A 229 -10.32 -5.40 13.64
C TYR A 229 -9.48 -4.21 13.21
N MET A 230 -8.49 -3.89 14.00
CA MET A 230 -7.39 -3.05 13.61
C MET A 230 -6.30 -3.91 12.97
N PHE A 231 -5.33 -3.23 12.37
CA PHE A 231 -4.18 -3.86 11.74
C PHE A 231 -3.49 -4.88 12.68
N LYS A 232 -3.18 -6.08 12.17
CA LYS A 232 -2.59 -7.25 12.84
C LYS A 232 -3.51 -8.06 13.76
N GLU A 233 -4.73 -7.64 14.02
CA GLU A 233 -5.66 -8.39 14.89
C GLU A 233 -6.35 -9.54 14.15
N VAL A 234 -6.35 -9.51 12.83
CA VAL A 234 -6.92 -10.57 11.98
C VAL A 234 -6.06 -10.81 10.74
N LYS A 235 -6.05 -12.03 10.26
CA LYS A 235 -5.37 -12.46 9.02
C LYS A 235 -6.38 -13.13 8.08
N THR A 236 -6.26 -12.89 6.78
CA THR A 236 -6.90 -13.70 5.73
C THR A 236 -6.13 -15.00 5.58
N LYS A 237 -6.83 -16.12 5.51
CA LYS A 237 -6.25 -17.47 5.30
C LYS A 237 -6.25 -17.87 3.83
#